data_f19f0d9612ac39b4f56084e253026e6c
#
_entry.id   f19f0d9612ac39b4f56084e253026e6c
#
_cell.length_a   1.000
_cell.length_b   1.000
_cell.length_c   1.000
_cell.angle_alpha   90.00
_cell.angle_beta   90.00
_cell.angle_gamma   90.00
#
_symmetry.space_group_name_H-M   'P 1'
#
loop_
_entity.id
_entity.type
_entity.pdbx_description
1 polymer ?
#
loop_
_entity_poly.entity_id
_entity_poly.type
_entity_poly.pdbx_seq_one_letter_code
_entity_poly.pdbx_strand_id
1 'polypeptide(L)'
;RQAYPASLGAVVRNSAEELEKVFEEQDSYPPVVFEASGGETAFAESLQITEAAGKAVIIGIPEPDDQVFSARVPRRKELTVQFCRRSRNTLEDCLQMVAEGTVHASEYPVDCFCLDEAPDAFAAAAAREGDMIRAVVQP
;
A
#
# COMPACT_ATOMS: atom_id res chain seq x y z
N ARG A 1 8.36 7.25 -7.01
CA ARG A 1 7.92 6.16 -6.08
C ARG A 1 7.64 4.84 -6.79
N GLN A 2 7.42 4.85 -8.10
CA GLN A 2 7.17 3.63 -8.86
C GLN A 2 8.43 2.86 -9.23
N ALA A 3 9.57 3.53 -9.28
CA ALA A 3 10.85 2.92 -9.68
C ALA A 3 11.30 1.83 -8.69
N TYR A 4 11.15 2.07 -7.40
CA TYR A 4 11.57 1.12 -6.37
C TYR A 4 10.77 -0.21 -6.40
N PRO A 5 9.42 -0.22 -6.40
CA PRO A 5 8.68 -1.47 -6.56
C PRO A 5 9.00 -2.20 -7.86
N ALA A 6 9.19 -1.46 -8.96
CA ALA A 6 9.55 -2.05 -10.24
C ALA A 6 10.93 -2.73 -10.20
N SER A 7 11.91 -2.16 -9.49
CA SER A 7 13.23 -2.78 -9.30
C SER A 7 13.19 -4.09 -8.52
N LEU A 8 12.16 -4.28 -7.71
CA LEU A 8 11.88 -5.53 -6.98
C LEU A 8 11.07 -6.54 -7.80
N GLY A 9 10.81 -6.27 -9.08
CA GLY A 9 10.07 -7.15 -9.97
C GLY A 9 8.55 -6.97 -9.94
N ALA A 10 8.03 -5.95 -9.24
CA ALA A 10 6.61 -5.66 -9.23
C ALA A 10 6.16 -5.07 -10.57
N VAL A 11 4.97 -5.46 -11.02
CA VAL A 11 4.28 -4.81 -12.14
C VAL A 11 3.56 -3.57 -11.60
N VAL A 12 4.03 -2.39 -12.01
CA VAL A 12 3.50 -1.10 -11.53
C VAL A 12 2.50 -0.54 -12.52
N ARG A 13 1.37 -0.03 -12.02
CA ARG A 13 0.34 0.68 -12.78
C ARG A 13 -0.04 1.97 -12.07
N ASN A 14 -0.54 2.94 -12.84
CA ASN A 14 -0.85 4.28 -12.32
C ASN A 14 -2.25 4.39 -11.71
N SER A 15 -3.14 3.47 -12.04
CA SER A 15 -4.52 3.51 -11.55
C SER A 15 -5.12 2.11 -11.38
N ALA A 16 -6.18 2.02 -10.58
CA ALA A 16 -6.96 0.80 -10.44
C ALA A 16 -7.65 0.40 -11.77
N GLU A 17 -8.06 1.38 -12.57
CA GLU A 17 -8.67 1.14 -13.89
C GLU A 17 -7.68 0.46 -14.86
N GLU A 18 -6.41 0.85 -14.84
CA GLU A 18 -5.37 0.16 -15.62
C GLU A 18 -5.16 -1.28 -15.13
N LEU A 19 -5.20 -1.51 -13.81
CA LEU A 19 -5.11 -2.84 -13.24
C LEU A 19 -6.31 -3.71 -13.60
N GLU A 20 -7.52 -3.17 -13.51
CA GLU A 20 -8.74 -3.88 -13.84
C GLU A 20 -8.72 -4.37 -15.29
N LYS A 21 -8.33 -3.52 -16.24
CA LYS A 21 -8.17 -3.91 -17.65
C LYS A 21 -7.16 -5.05 -17.84
N VAL A 22 -6.02 -4.99 -17.15
CA VAL A 22 -5.01 -6.06 -17.22
C VAL A 22 -5.57 -7.39 -16.71
N PHE A 23 -6.32 -7.38 -15.62
CA PHE A 23 -6.92 -8.59 -15.05
C PHE A 23 -8.07 -9.13 -15.92
N GLU A 24 -8.87 -8.24 -16.52
CA GLU A 24 -9.89 -8.64 -17.49
C GLU A 24 -9.28 -9.28 -18.74
N GLU A 25 -8.23 -8.69 -19.31
CA GLU A 25 -7.53 -9.22 -20.49
C GLU A 25 -6.89 -10.58 -20.23
N GLN A 26 -6.43 -10.82 -19.00
CA GLN A 26 -5.81 -12.07 -18.59
C GLN A 26 -6.81 -13.11 -18.06
N ASP A 27 -8.08 -12.74 -17.90
CA ASP A 27 -9.11 -13.52 -17.21
C ASP A 27 -8.60 -14.07 -15.85
N SER A 28 -7.84 -13.25 -15.14
CA SER A 28 -7.17 -13.66 -13.90
C SER A 28 -7.07 -12.50 -12.93
N TYR A 29 -7.77 -12.59 -11.82
CA TYR A 29 -7.76 -11.64 -10.72
C TYR A 29 -6.92 -12.15 -9.55
N PRO A 30 -6.30 -11.27 -8.75
CA PRO A 30 -5.48 -11.69 -7.62
C PRO A 30 -6.36 -12.27 -6.48
N PRO A 31 -5.99 -13.42 -5.91
CA PRO A 31 -6.71 -14.02 -4.79
C PRO A 31 -6.57 -13.22 -3.49
N VAL A 32 -5.52 -12.39 -3.39
CA VAL A 32 -5.29 -11.50 -2.24
C VAL A 32 -4.93 -10.10 -2.75
N VAL A 33 -5.64 -9.11 -2.26
CA VAL A 33 -5.38 -7.69 -2.53
C VAL A 33 -5.08 -6.96 -1.23
N PHE A 34 -4.00 -6.20 -1.18
CA PHE A 34 -3.64 -5.33 -0.06
C PHE A 34 -3.95 -3.88 -0.44
N GLU A 35 -4.90 -3.26 0.24
CA GLU A 35 -5.14 -1.83 0.18
C GLU A 35 -4.29 -1.15 1.27
N ALA A 36 -3.32 -0.32 0.87
CA ALA A 36 -2.38 0.32 1.77
C ALA A 36 -2.26 1.83 1.56
N SER A 37 -3.13 2.43 0.73
CA SER A 37 -3.09 3.85 0.41
C SER A 37 -3.98 4.70 1.32
N GLY A 38 -5.10 4.15 1.79
CA GLY A 38 -6.16 4.89 2.47
C GLY A 38 -6.87 5.92 1.59
N GLY A 39 -6.75 5.79 0.25
CA GLY A 39 -7.43 6.68 -0.68
C GLY A 39 -8.95 6.56 -0.61
N GLU A 40 -9.65 7.64 -0.95
CA GLU A 40 -11.12 7.73 -0.86
C GLU A 40 -11.85 6.60 -1.62
N THR A 41 -11.34 6.20 -2.79
CA THR A 41 -11.93 5.15 -3.64
C THR A 41 -11.23 3.79 -3.47
N ALA A 42 -10.05 3.77 -2.85
CA ALA A 42 -9.16 2.62 -2.83
C ALA A 42 -9.78 1.38 -2.18
N PHE A 43 -10.62 1.57 -1.16
CA PHE A 43 -11.34 0.47 -0.54
C PHE A 43 -12.29 -0.23 -1.53
N ALA A 44 -13.13 0.55 -2.24
CA ALA A 44 -14.07 0.00 -3.21
C ALA A 44 -13.34 -0.63 -4.41
N GLU A 45 -12.28 -0.01 -4.88
CA GLU A 45 -11.42 -0.50 -5.96
C GLU A 45 -10.76 -1.82 -5.59
N SER A 46 -10.26 -1.96 -4.35
CA SER A 46 -9.67 -3.22 -3.87
C SER A 46 -10.65 -4.39 -3.92
N LEU A 47 -11.94 -4.15 -3.60
CA LEU A 47 -12.99 -5.16 -3.71
C LEU A 47 -13.28 -5.54 -5.17
N GLN A 48 -13.21 -4.56 -6.10
CA GLN A 48 -13.43 -4.79 -7.52
C GLN A 48 -12.38 -5.75 -8.10
N ILE A 49 -11.11 -5.52 -7.80
CA ILE A 49 -9.98 -6.26 -8.37
C ILE A 49 -9.65 -7.56 -7.62
N THR A 50 -10.33 -7.89 -6.53
CA THR A 50 -10.14 -9.17 -5.83
C THR A 50 -10.88 -10.29 -6.55
N GLU A 51 -10.23 -11.45 -6.71
CA GLU A 51 -10.82 -12.66 -7.27
C GLU A 51 -12.05 -13.13 -6.47
N ALA A 52 -12.93 -13.91 -7.10
CA ALA A 52 -14.05 -14.55 -6.40
C ALA A 52 -13.53 -15.50 -5.31
N ALA A 53 -14.17 -15.50 -4.14
CA ALA A 53 -13.74 -16.16 -2.90
C ALA A 53 -12.39 -15.66 -2.35
N GLY A 54 -11.84 -14.57 -2.92
CA GLY A 54 -10.57 -13.99 -2.51
C GLY A 54 -10.66 -13.14 -1.24
N LYS A 55 -9.51 -12.54 -0.89
CA LYS A 55 -9.36 -11.72 0.32
C LYS A 55 -8.87 -10.31 0.01
N ALA A 56 -9.60 -9.29 0.46
CA ALA A 56 -9.14 -7.92 0.50
C ALA A 56 -8.63 -7.58 1.91
N VAL A 57 -7.37 -7.16 2.03
CA VAL A 57 -6.71 -6.82 3.29
C VAL A 57 -6.52 -5.30 3.34
N ILE A 58 -7.23 -4.64 4.24
CA ILE A 58 -7.27 -3.19 4.35
C ILE A 58 -6.28 -2.74 5.41
N ILE A 59 -5.17 -2.16 4.97
CA ILE A 59 -4.07 -1.64 5.79
C ILE A 59 -4.13 -0.11 5.83
N GLY A 60 -4.53 0.51 4.72
CA GLY A 60 -4.68 1.95 4.60
C GLY A 60 -5.66 2.50 5.63
N ILE A 61 -5.41 3.71 6.10
CA ILE A 61 -6.31 4.43 7.01
C ILE A 61 -7.02 5.47 6.16
N PRO A 62 -8.31 5.26 5.83
CA PRO A 62 -9.04 6.19 4.99
C PRO A 62 -9.36 7.49 5.73
N GLU A 63 -9.52 8.55 4.98
CA GLU A 63 -10.04 9.82 5.46
C GLU A 63 -11.18 10.28 4.53
N PRO A 64 -12.44 10.31 5.00
CA PRO A 64 -12.93 10.01 6.37
C PRO A 64 -12.89 8.50 6.71
N ASP A 65 -12.90 8.21 8.03
CA ASP A 65 -12.94 6.83 8.56
C ASP A 65 -14.22 6.08 8.12
N ASP A 66 -15.33 6.80 7.93
CA ASP A 66 -16.59 6.24 7.47
C ASP A 66 -16.51 5.93 5.98
N GLN A 67 -16.51 4.66 5.62
CA GLN A 67 -16.48 4.19 4.25
C GLN A 67 -17.84 3.66 3.80
N VAL A 68 -18.42 4.27 2.76
CA VAL A 68 -19.66 3.82 2.14
C VAL A 68 -19.36 3.09 0.84
N PHE A 69 -19.82 1.86 0.71
CA PHE A 69 -19.60 1.04 -0.49
C PHE A 69 -20.81 0.19 -0.85
N SER A 70 -20.87 -0.24 -2.11
CA SER A 70 -21.89 -1.17 -2.56
C SER A 70 -21.56 -2.60 -2.13
N ALA A 71 -22.39 -3.21 -1.31
CA ALA A 71 -22.27 -4.62 -0.94
C ALA A 71 -22.48 -5.60 -2.10
N ARG A 72 -22.83 -5.11 -3.30
CA ARG A 72 -23.09 -5.95 -4.47
C ARG A 72 -21.87 -6.77 -4.90
N VAL A 73 -20.71 -6.11 -4.97
CA VAL A 73 -19.48 -6.75 -5.43
C VAL A 73 -18.98 -7.80 -4.43
N PRO A 74 -18.69 -7.44 -3.16
CA PRO A 74 -18.16 -8.42 -2.21
C PRO A 74 -19.12 -9.59 -1.97
N ARG A 75 -20.45 -9.34 -1.97
CA ARG A 75 -21.43 -10.40 -1.83
C ARG A 75 -21.47 -11.36 -3.02
N ARG A 76 -21.35 -10.85 -4.27
CA ARG A 76 -21.37 -11.70 -5.48
C ARG A 76 -20.09 -12.51 -5.63
N LYS A 77 -18.99 -11.94 -5.20
CA LYS A 77 -17.66 -12.58 -5.24
C LYS A 77 -17.37 -13.41 -3.98
N GLU A 78 -18.25 -13.39 -2.96
CA GLU A 78 -18.04 -14.08 -1.67
C GLU A 78 -16.71 -13.69 -1.00
N LEU A 79 -16.38 -12.38 -1.04
CA LEU A 79 -15.10 -11.90 -0.57
C LEU A 79 -14.96 -11.97 0.95
N THR A 80 -13.75 -12.26 1.42
CA THR A 80 -13.32 -11.98 2.79
C THR A 80 -12.69 -10.59 2.84
N VAL A 81 -13.18 -9.71 3.71
CA VAL A 81 -12.59 -8.40 3.96
C VAL A 81 -11.99 -8.39 5.35
N GLN A 82 -10.70 -8.08 5.44
CA GLN A 82 -9.97 -8.03 6.71
C GLN A 82 -9.36 -6.65 6.92
N PHE A 83 -9.74 -5.98 8.00
CA PHE A 83 -9.11 -4.74 8.43
C PHE A 83 -7.91 -5.04 9.32
N CYS A 84 -6.79 -4.36 9.03
CA CYS A 84 -5.58 -4.47 9.80
C CYS A 84 -5.45 -3.31 10.78
N ARG A 85 -5.08 -3.61 12.02
CA ARG A 85 -4.68 -2.60 12.97
C ARG A 85 -3.23 -2.17 12.68
N ARG A 86 -2.91 -0.89 12.89
CA ARG A 86 -1.57 -0.31 12.68
C ARG A 86 -0.46 -1.12 13.33
N SER A 87 -0.68 -1.63 14.53
CA SER A 87 0.25 -2.52 15.24
C SER A 87 -0.50 -3.38 16.25
N ARG A 88 -0.19 -4.66 16.31
CA ARG A 88 -0.76 -5.60 17.27
C ARG A 88 0.28 -6.66 17.63
N ASN A 89 1.20 -6.29 18.57
CA ASN A 89 2.27 -7.18 19.07
C ASN A 89 3.14 -7.78 17.96
N THR A 90 3.39 -7.03 16.89
CA THR A 90 4.16 -7.48 15.72
C THR A 90 5.58 -6.93 15.68
N LEU A 91 6.00 -6.15 16.70
CA LEU A 91 7.31 -5.49 16.68
C LEU A 91 8.45 -6.50 16.69
N GLU A 92 8.36 -7.53 17.55
CA GLU A 92 9.39 -8.56 17.65
C GLU A 92 9.54 -9.33 16.35
N ASP A 93 8.41 -9.75 15.75
CA ASP A 93 8.40 -10.44 14.45
C ASP A 93 9.03 -9.57 13.35
N CYS A 94 8.70 -8.28 13.31
CA CYS A 94 9.27 -7.34 12.34
C CYS A 94 10.79 -7.18 12.53
N LEU A 95 11.27 -7.05 13.77
CA LEU A 95 12.69 -6.95 14.07
C LEU A 95 13.44 -8.24 13.68
N GLN A 96 12.83 -9.38 13.93
CA GLN A 96 13.39 -10.67 13.53
C GLN A 96 13.50 -10.77 12.01
N MET A 97 12.46 -10.40 11.26
CA MET A 97 12.48 -10.41 9.78
C MET A 97 13.59 -9.52 9.21
N VAL A 98 13.85 -8.37 9.84
CA VAL A 98 14.97 -7.49 9.45
C VAL A 98 16.32 -8.14 9.80
N ALA A 99 16.44 -8.73 10.98
CA ALA A 99 17.67 -9.38 11.44
C ALA A 99 18.03 -10.61 10.58
N GLU A 100 17.04 -11.35 10.12
CA GLU A 100 17.19 -12.51 9.22
C GLU A 100 17.38 -12.12 7.75
N GLY A 101 17.28 -10.83 7.41
CA GLY A 101 17.39 -10.36 6.04
C GLY A 101 16.18 -10.67 5.16
N THR A 102 15.04 -11.06 5.73
CA THR A 102 13.79 -11.24 5.00
C THR A 102 13.20 -9.89 4.54
N VAL A 103 13.44 -8.84 5.33
CA VAL A 103 13.09 -7.45 5.03
C VAL A 103 14.33 -6.60 5.04
N HIS A 104 14.64 -5.99 3.90
CA HIS A 104 15.81 -5.13 3.71
C HIS A 104 15.44 -3.66 3.95
N ALA A 105 15.21 -3.29 5.21
CA ALA A 105 14.76 -1.93 5.56
C ALA A 105 15.77 -0.83 5.17
N SER A 106 17.06 -1.14 5.07
CA SER A 106 18.13 -0.23 4.66
C SER A 106 18.15 0.09 3.16
N GLU A 107 17.43 -0.67 2.34
CA GLU A 107 17.37 -0.49 0.89
C GLU A 107 16.24 0.44 0.43
N TYR A 108 15.38 0.87 1.37
CA TYR A 108 14.30 1.80 1.03
C TYR A 108 14.87 3.17 0.63
N PRO A 109 14.38 3.76 -0.47
CA PRO A 109 14.75 5.12 -0.85
C PRO A 109 14.32 6.13 0.23
N VAL A 110 15.29 6.74 0.88
CA VAL A 110 15.09 7.78 1.88
C VAL A 110 15.95 8.99 1.53
N ASP A 111 15.41 10.19 1.73
CA ASP A 111 16.18 11.42 1.68
C ASP A 111 16.51 11.85 3.11
N CYS A 112 17.79 12.10 3.39
CA CYS A 112 18.28 12.53 4.68
C CYS A 112 18.46 14.05 4.71
N PHE A 113 18.01 14.66 5.77
CA PHE A 113 18.07 16.11 6.03
C PHE A 113 18.78 16.34 7.37
N CYS A 114 19.52 17.44 7.50
CA CYS A 114 20.02 17.89 8.79
C CYS A 114 18.87 18.46 9.64
N LEU A 115 19.10 18.60 10.94
CA LEU A 115 18.05 19.06 11.86
C LEU A 115 17.54 20.48 11.50
N ASP A 116 18.39 21.38 11.07
CA ASP A 116 18.07 22.75 10.63
C ASP A 116 17.28 22.76 9.31
N GLU A 117 17.32 21.68 8.52
CA GLU A 117 16.54 21.48 7.30
C GLU A 117 15.20 20.76 7.55
N ALA A 118 14.81 20.56 8.80
CA ALA A 118 13.56 19.89 9.13
C ALA A 118 12.32 20.48 8.42
N PRO A 119 12.16 21.81 8.28
CA PRO A 119 11.05 22.37 7.52
C PRO A 119 11.02 21.90 6.06
N ASP A 120 12.18 21.78 5.41
CA ASP A 120 12.31 21.32 4.02
C ASP A 120 12.00 19.82 3.91
N ALA A 121 12.41 19.02 4.91
CA ALA A 121 12.05 17.62 5.00
C ALA A 121 10.53 17.39 5.07
N PHE A 122 9.82 18.20 5.86
CA PHE A 122 8.36 18.17 5.93
C PHE A 122 7.70 18.60 4.62
N ALA A 123 8.22 19.66 3.98
CA ALA A 123 7.70 20.14 2.70
C ALA A 123 7.87 19.07 1.61
N ALA A 124 9.05 18.45 1.50
CA ALA A 124 9.34 17.39 0.55
C ALA A 124 8.44 16.16 0.78
N ALA A 125 8.25 15.73 2.03
CA ALA A 125 7.37 14.62 2.38
C ALA A 125 5.90 14.91 2.02
N ALA A 126 5.43 16.15 2.21
CA ALA A 126 4.07 16.56 1.89
C ALA A 126 3.83 16.68 0.37
N ALA A 127 4.82 17.17 -0.38
CA ALA A 127 4.74 17.31 -1.84
C ALA A 127 4.64 15.94 -2.54
N ARG A 128 5.14 14.87 -1.93
CA ARG A 128 5.16 13.50 -2.49
C ARG A 128 5.80 13.42 -3.87
N GLU A 129 6.74 14.30 -4.17
CA GLU A 129 7.45 14.36 -5.44
C GLU A 129 8.63 13.38 -5.47
N GLY A 130 9.01 12.96 -6.69
CA GLY A 130 10.14 12.07 -6.91
C GLY A 130 9.95 10.65 -6.39
N ASP A 131 11.07 9.95 -6.20
CA ASP A 131 11.12 8.54 -5.79
C ASP A 131 11.27 8.35 -4.27
N MET A 132 11.42 9.42 -3.51
CA MET A 132 11.55 9.37 -2.05
C MET A 132 10.33 8.68 -1.42
N ILE A 133 10.57 7.64 -0.65
CA ILE A 133 9.53 6.95 0.12
C ILE A 133 9.36 7.63 1.49
N ARG A 134 10.47 8.09 2.08
CA ARG A 134 10.49 8.70 3.41
C ARG A 134 11.57 9.76 3.54
N ALA A 135 11.24 10.88 4.19
CA ALA A 135 12.22 11.84 4.67
C ALA A 135 12.72 11.42 6.06
N VAL A 136 14.02 11.49 6.29
CA VAL A 136 14.67 11.21 7.57
C VAL A 136 15.44 12.44 8.02
N VAL A 137 15.15 12.95 9.21
CA VAL A 137 15.90 14.06 9.82
C VAL A 137 16.93 13.47 10.79
N GLN A 138 18.20 13.82 10.58
CA GLN A 138 19.31 13.39 11.42
C GLN A 138 19.81 14.56 12.28
N PRO A 139 20.18 14.32 13.56
CA PRO A 139 20.74 15.34 14.43
C PRO A 139 22.09 15.84 13.97
#